data_7a9e38d6d1822f12eb267cd21dfefb61
#
_entry.id   7a9e38d6d1822f12eb267cd21dfefb61
#
_cell.length_a   1.000
_cell.length_b   1.000
_cell.length_c   1.000
_cell.angle_alpha   90.00
_cell.angle_beta   90.00
_cell.angle_gamma   90.00
#
_symmetry.space_group_name_H-M   'P 1'
#
loop_
_entity.id
_entity.type
_entity.pdbx_description
1 polymer ?
#
loop_
_entity_poly.entity_id
_entity_poly.type
_entity_poly.pdbx_seq_one_letter_code
_entity_poly.pdbx_strand_id
1 'polypeptide(L)'
;MSHYANFVAYQPEEIRMFSDYFRTSQTGWTLDDMPGWIPLGGQALLFPDFIFRAESGAEFPMELFHRWHAAQLEQRLRWCEENPRSGLLLGVDRALLKKDGVLKERLEASDYFQAHGFLFRDFPGVDKVSKLLDSLA
;
A
#
# COMPACT_ATOMS: atom_id res chain seq x y z
N MET A 1 -15.98 20.95 2.48
CA MET A 1 -14.59 21.26 2.76
C MET A 1 -13.76 21.21 1.50
N SER A 2 -13.50 22.35 0.94
CA SER A 2 -12.73 22.42 -0.30
C SER A 2 -11.29 21.91 -0.11
N HIS A 3 -10.71 22.17 1.05
CA HIS A 3 -9.35 21.73 1.34
C HIS A 3 -9.23 20.20 1.29
N TYR A 4 -10.17 19.51 1.94
CA TYR A 4 -10.18 18.07 1.94
C TYR A 4 -10.46 17.51 0.55
N ALA A 5 -11.41 18.12 -0.17
CA ALA A 5 -11.73 17.69 -1.51
C ALA A 5 -10.52 17.84 -2.45
N ASN A 6 -9.77 18.95 -2.33
CA ASN A 6 -8.58 19.15 -3.12
C ASN A 6 -7.51 18.11 -2.82
N PHE A 7 -7.33 17.77 -1.54
CA PHE A 7 -6.38 16.74 -1.14
C PHE A 7 -6.75 15.39 -1.76
N VAL A 8 -8.02 15.00 -1.65
CA VAL A 8 -8.49 13.71 -2.18
C VAL A 8 -8.38 13.67 -3.70
N ALA A 9 -8.64 14.80 -4.36
CA ALA A 9 -8.58 14.87 -5.81
C ALA A 9 -7.14 14.86 -6.35
N TYR A 10 -6.17 15.25 -5.52
CA TYR A 10 -4.78 15.27 -5.95
C TYR A 10 -4.18 13.87 -5.86
N GLN A 11 -3.59 13.44 -6.96
CA GLN A 11 -2.91 12.16 -7.02
C GLN A 11 -1.65 12.34 -7.86
N PRO A 12 -0.47 11.95 -7.35
CA PRO A 12 0.74 12.04 -8.14
C PRO A 12 0.61 11.29 -9.45
N GLU A 13 1.25 11.81 -10.48
CA GLU A 13 1.14 11.21 -11.82
C GLU A 13 1.62 9.76 -11.83
N GLU A 14 2.68 9.46 -11.08
CA GLU A 14 3.24 8.10 -11.01
C GLU A 14 2.20 7.11 -10.46
N ILE A 15 1.43 7.53 -9.47
CA ILE A 15 0.40 6.68 -8.89
C ILE A 15 -0.73 6.46 -9.89
N ARG A 16 -1.09 7.51 -10.62
CA ARG A 16 -2.13 7.40 -11.66
C ARG A 16 -1.67 6.52 -12.80
N MET A 17 -0.40 6.60 -13.19
CA MET A 17 0.16 5.72 -14.20
C MET A 17 0.10 4.26 -13.78
N PHE A 18 0.45 3.95 -12.54
CA PHE A 18 0.31 2.60 -12.03
C PHE A 18 -1.13 2.11 -12.13
N SER A 19 -2.07 2.93 -11.70
CA SER A 19 -3.50 2.60 -11.73
C SER A 19 -3.96 2.27 -13.15
N ASP A 20 -3.57 3.09 -14.13
CA ASP A 20 -3.94 2.88 -15.53
C ASP A 20 -3.33 1.59 -16.07
N TYR A 21 -2.03 1.36 -15.83
CA TYR A 21 -1.37 0.14 -16.29
C TYR A 21 -1.99 -1.09 -15.66
N PHE A 22 -2.31 -1.03 -14.38
CA PHE A 22 -2.90 -2.18 -13.70
C PHE A 22 -4.24 -2.55 -14.32
N ARG A 23 -5.08 -1.56 -14.61
CA ARG A 23 -6.41 -1.81 -15.18
C ARG A 23 -6.33 -2.45 -16.57
N THR A 24 -5.28 -2.15 -17.33
CA THR A 24 -5.13 -2.70 -18.68
C THR A 24 -4.43 -4.05 -18.69
N SER A 25 -3.90 -4.52 -17.56
CA SER A 25 -3.03 -5.70 -17.51
C SER A 25 -3.76 -7.03 -17.32
N GLN A 26 -5.08 -7.03 -17.20
CA GLN A 26 -5.89 -8.26 -17.09
C GLN A 26 -5.39 -9.21 -16.01
N THR A 27 -5.16 -8.68 -14.81
CA THR A 27 -4.60 -9.46 -13.69
C THR A 27 -5.62 -10.37 -13.01
N GLY A 28 -6.90 -10.21 -13.29
CA GLY A 28 -7.96 -10.87 -12.54
C GLY A 28 -8.36 -10.12 -11.27
N TRP A 29 -7.74 -8.98 -11.00
CA TRP A 29 -8.04 -8.14 -9.85
C TRP A 29 -8.63 -6.81 -10.29
N THR A 30 -9.59 -6.31 -9.51
CA THR A 30 -10.17 -4.99 -9.71
C THR A 30 -9.47 -4.00 -8.80
N LEU A 31 -9.15 -2.83 -9.33
CA LEU A 31 -8.45 -1.77 -8.60
C LEU A 31 -9.41 -0.62 -8.31
N ASP A 32 -9.52 -0.26 -7.03
CA ASP A 32 -10.20 0.96 -6.59
C ASP A 32 -9.11 1.92 -6.14
N ASP A 33 -8.94 3.04 -6.84
CA ASP A 33 -7.92 4.03 -6.54
C ASP A 33 -8.44 5.24 -5.78
N MET A 34 -9.68 5.20 -5.32
CA MET A 34 -10.25 6.25 -4.46
C MET A 34 -11.13 5.62 -3.38
N PRO A 35 -10.56 4.74 -2.54
CA PRO A 35 -11.37 3.91 -1.65
C PRO A 35 -11.91 4.62 -0.42
N GLY A 36 -11.49 5.84 -0.14
CA GLY A 36 -11.91 6.53 1.08
C GLY A 36 -11.17 6.00 2.30
N TRP A 37 -11.85 5.93 3.44
CA TRP A 37 -11.22 5.54 4.69
C TRP A 37 -11.83 4.24 5.23
N ILE A 38 -11.01 3.52 6.02
CA ILE A 38 -11.41 2.26 6.64
C ILE A 38 -11.16 2.38 8.14
N PRO A 39 -12.13 2.05 9.00
CA PRO A 39 -11.88 2.02 10.44
C PRO A 39 -11.00 0.82 10.81
N LEU A 40 -10.02 1.06 11.68
CA LEU A 40 -9.11 0.01 12.14
C LEU A 40 -9.44 -0.47 13.55
N GLY A 41 -10.54 -0.01 14.11
CA GLY A 41 -10.89 -0.26 15.50
C GLY A 41 -10.47 0.91 16.36
N GLY A 42 -11.18 1.12 17.48
CA GLY A 42 -10.98 2.28 18.31
C GLY A 42 -11.19 3.56 17.51
N GLN A 43 -10.25 4.49 17.60
CA GLN A 43 -10.32 5.75 16.87
C GLN A 43 -9.35 5.79 15.68
N ALA A 44 -8.67 4.69 15.41
CA ALA A 44 -7.71 4.64 14.31
C ALA A 44 -8.43 4.48 12.96
N LEU A 45 -7.92 5.20 11.96
CA LEU A 45 -8.44 5.16 10.59
C LEU A 45 -7.31 4.85 9.63
N LEU A 46 -7.63 4.09 8.58
CA LEU A 46 -6.72 3.82 7.48
C LEU A 46 -7.23 4.57 6.24
N PHE A 47 -6.33 5.25 5.56
CA PHE A 47 -6.62 5.91 4.28
C PHE A 47 -5.77 5.22 3.21
N PRO A 48 -6.24 4.09 2.66
CA PRO A 48 -5.45 3.37 1.67
C PRO A 48 -5.39 4.13 0.35
N ASP A 49 -4.29 3.95 -0.37
CA ASP A 49 -4.15 4.50 -1.70
C ASP A 49 -4.96 3.68 -2.71
N PHE A 50 -5.05 2.37 -2.48
CA PHE A 50 -5.77 1.46 -3.35
C PHE A 50 -6.47 0.38 -2.54
N ILE A 51 -7.55 -0.19 -3.09
CA ILE A 51 -8.08 -1.47 -2.66
C ILE A 51 -8.14 -2.39 -3.87
N PHE A 52 -7.59 -3.58 -3.75
CA PHE A 52 -7.63 -4.61 -4.80
C PHE A 52 -8.68 -5.64 -4.43
N ARG A 53 -9.54 -6.00 -5.39
CA ARG A 53 -10.62 -6.97 -5.17
C ARG A 53 -10.52 -8.10 -6.19
N ALA A 54 -10.63 -9.33 -5.70
CA ALA A 54 -10.70 -10.50 -6.55
C ALA A 54 -12.16 -10.87 -6.84
N GLU A 55 -12.38 -11.66 -7.89
CA GLU A 55 -13.73 -12.17 -8.19
C GLU A 55 -14.28 -13.02 -7.04
N SER A 56 -13.41 -13.68 -6.29
CA SER A 56 -13.79 -14.48 -5.12
C SER A 56 -14.35 -13.64 -3.97
N GLY A 57 -14.19 -12.33 -4.01
CA GLY A 57 -14.58 -11.42 -2.95
C GLY A 57 -13.44 -11.03 -2.01
N ALA A 58 -12.25 -11.58 -2.19
CA ALA A 58 -11.09 -11.19 -1.38
C ALA A 58 -10.73 -9.73 -1.66
N GLU A 59 -10.41 -8.98 -0.60
CA GLU A 59 -10.05 -7.58 -0.70
C GLU A 59 -8.75 -7.32 0.06
N PHE A 60 -7.84 -6.56 -0.57
CA PHE A 60 -6.58 -6.18 0.04
C PHE A 60 -6.37 -4.68 -0.12
N PRO A 61 -6.44 -3.90 0.96
CA PRO A 61 -6.07 -2.49 0.89
C PRO A 61 -4.55 -2.35 0.81
N MET A 62 -4.10 -1.30 0.15
CA MET A 62 -2.67 -1.02 -0.01
C MET A 62 -2.38 0.41 0.38
N GLU A 63 -1.33 0.59 1.17
CA GLU A 63 -0.82 1.90 1.54
C GLU A 63 0.58 2.08 0.96
N LEU A 64 0.86 3.27 0.40
CA LEU A 64 2.16 3.58 -0.18
C LEU A 64 2.91 4.55 0.72
N PHE A 65 4.19 4.28 0.94
CA PHE A 65 5.05 5.10 1.79
C PHE A 65 6.19 5.67 0.96
N HIS A 66 6.17 6.99 0.80
CA HIS A 66 7.18 7.72 0.07
C HIS A 66 8.30 8.15 1.00
N ARG A 67 9.33 8.77 0.45
CA ARG A 67 10.56 9.11 1.20
C ARG A 67 10.36 9.97 2.44
N TRP A 68 9.20 10.62 2.57
CA TRP A 68 8.90 11.46 3.73
C TRP A 68 7.99 10.78 4.77
N HIS A 69 7.71 9.49 4.62
CA HIS A 69 6.76 8.76 5.46
C HIS A 69 7.41 7.80 6.45
N ALA A 70 8.66 8.06 6.87
CA ALA A 70 9.38 7.09 7.71
C ALA A 70 8.63 6.77 9.01
N ALA A 71 8.17 7.79 9.72
CA ALA A 71 7.46 7.57 10.99
C ALA A 71 6.14 6.85 10.79
N GLN A 72 5.41 7.23 9.74
CA GLN A 72 4.13 6.62 9.42
C GLN A 72 4.31 5.15 9.05
N LEU A 73 5.35 4.82 8.31
CA LEU A 73 5.64 3.43 7.94
C LEU A 73 5.90 2.58 9.17
N GLU A 74 6.73 3.07 10.10
CA GLU A 74 7.06 2.31 11.30
C GLU A 74 5.82 2.05 12.15
N GLN A 75 4.98 3.06 12.33
CA GLN A 75 3.74 2.91 13.08
C GLN A 75 2.80 1.92 12.42
N ARG A 76 2.67 2.01 11.11
CA ARG A 76 1.79 1.11 10.37
C ARG A 76 2.28 -0.32 10.39
N LEU A 77 3.60 -0.51 10.24
CA LEU A 77 4.18 -1.85 10.30
C LEU A 77 3.94 -2.49 11.65
N ARG A 78 4.11 -1.73 12.72
CA ARG A 78 3.83 -2.24 14.07
C ARG A 78 2.38 -2.64 14.21
N TRP A 79 1.47 -1.82 13.73
CA TRP A 79 0.04 -2.13 13.76
C TRP A 79 -0.25 -3.42 12.97
N CYS A 80 0.36 -3.58 11.81
CA CYS A 80 0.18 -4.78 10.99
C CYS A 80 0.70 -6.05 11.70
N GLU A 81 1.82 -5.93 12.38
CA GLU A 81 2.37 -7.06 13.13
C GLU A 81 1.47 -7.48 14.28
N GLU A 82 0.77 -6.51 14.86
CA GLU A 82 -0.22 -6.77 15.91
C GLU A 82 -1.56 -7.25 15.34
N ASN A 83 -1.79 -7.00 14.06
CA ASN A 83 -3.03 -7.38 13.37
C ASN A 83 -2.70 -8.10 12.06
N PRO A 84 -2.08 -9.28 12.13
CA PRO A 84 -1.55 -9.93 10.93
C PRO A 84 -2.61 -10.39 9.94
N ARG A 85 -3.86 -10.43 10.34
CA ARG A 85 -4.96 -10.81 9.46
C ARG A 85 -5.59 -9.64 8.73
N SER A 86 -5.05 -8.44 8.90
CA SER A 86 -5.62 -7.24 8.29
C SER A 86 -5.60 -7.28 6.76
N GLY A 87 -4.63 -7.98 6.17
CA GLY A 87 -4.48 -8.02 4.72
C GLY A 87 -3.93 -6.74 4.12
N LEU A 88 -3.50 -5.78 4.96
CA LEU A 88 -2.97 -4.51 4.46
C LEU A 88 -1.64 -4.72 3.76
N LEU A 89 -1.54 -4.24 2.51
CA LEU A 89 -0.31 -4.29 1.73
C LEU A 89 0.48 -3.01 1.92
N LEU A 90 1.79 -3.12 2.03
CA LEU A 90 2.68 -2.00 2.28
C LEU A 90 3.66 -1.85 1.12
N GLY A 91 3.50 -0.78 0.34
CA GLY A 91 4.45 -0.43 -0.71
C GLY A 91 5.39 0.64 -0.21
N VAL A 92 6.69 0.41 -0.31
CA VAL A 92 7.70 1.31 0.24
C VAL A 92 8.64 1.79 -0.86
N ASP A 93 8.77 3.10 -0.98
CA ASP A 93 9.70 3.71 -1.91
C ASP A 93 11.14 3.43 -1.45
N ARG A 94 11.95 2.91 -2.34
CA ARG A 94 13.36 2.61 -2.05
C ARG A 94 14.14 3.83 -1.57
N ALA A 95 13.74 5.02 -2.01
CA ALA A 95 14.40 6.26 -1.59
C ALA A 95 14.30 6.48 -0.08
N LEU A 96 13.21 6.03 0.54
CA LEU A 96 13.04 6.12 1.98
C LEU A 96 14.10 5.29 2.71
N LEU A 97 14.39 4.08 2.21
CA LEU A 97 15.34 3.18 2.84
C LEU A 97 16.79 3.56 2.62
N LYS A 98 17.09 4.29 1.55
CA LYS A 98 18.44 4.79 1.33
C LYS A 98 18.88 5.77 2.40
N LYS A 99 17.93 6.50 2.98
CA LYS A 99 18.21 7.51 4.02
C LYS A 99 18.14 6.95 5.42
N ASP A 100 17.52 5.79 5.60
CA ASP A 100 17.26 5.23 6.92
C ASP A 100 17.58 3.75 6.95
N GLY A 101 18.84 3.44 7.27
CA GLY A 101 19.31 2.06 7.33
C GLY A 101 18.67 1.25 8.45
N VAL A 102 18.30 1.91 9.54
CA VAL A 102 17.62 1.25 10.66
C VAL A 102 16.24 0.77 10.22
N LEU A 103 15.52 1.62 9.50
CA LEU A 103 14.21 1.26 8.98
C LEU A 103 14.32 0.14 7.95
N LYS A 104 15.35 0.15 7.12
CA LYS A 104 15.60 -0.93 6.16
C LYS A 104 15.75 -2.26 6.88
N GLU A 105 16.59 -2.31 7.93
CA GLU A 105 16.76 -3.52 8.73
C GLU A 105 15.46 -3.95 9.40
N ARG A 106 14.69 -2.99 9.88
CA ARG A 106 13.39 -3.25 10.50
C ARG A 106 12.43 -3.95 9.55
N LEU A 107 12.39 -3.50 8.29
CA LEU A 107 11.53 -4.14 7.28
C LEU A 107 12.02 -5.52 6.92
N GLU A 108 13.34 -5.69 6.78
CA GLU A 108 13.92 -7.00 6.43
C GLU A 108 13.68 -8.03 7.52
N ALA A 109 13.59 -7.60 8.77
CA ALA A 109 13.35 -8.48 9.91
C ALA A 109 11.87 -8.77 10.16
N SER A 110 10.95 -8.10 9.45
CA SER A 110 9.53 -8.25 9.68
C SER A 110 8.94 -9.35 8.80
N ASP A 111 8.42 -10.39 9.42
CA ASP A 111 7.73 -11.45 8.69
C ASP A 111 6.50 -10.91 7.98
N TYR A 112 5.78 -9.98 8.60
CA TYR A 112 4.62 -9.37 7.97
C TYR A 112 5.03 -8.66 6.69
N PHE A 113 6.08 -7.85 6.73
CA PHE A 113 6.52 -7.13 5.54
C PHE A 113 6.99 -8.07 4.44
N GLN A 114 7.66 -9.17 4.80
CA GLN A 114 8.10 -10.15 3.81
C GLN A 114 6.91 -10.79 3.07
N ALA A 115 5.79 -10.97 3.74
CA ALA A 115 4.62 -11.59 3.15
C ALA A 115 3.69 -10.60 2.45
N HIS A 116 3.61 -9.35 2.94
CA HIS A 116 2.60 -8.38 2.50
C HIS A 116 3.20 -7.09 1.94
N GLY A 117 4.50 -6.92 1.97
CA GLY A 117 5.16 -5.70 1.56
C GLY A 117 5.94 -5.84 0.27
N PHE A 118 6.31 -4.72 -0.32
CA PHE A 118 7.18 -4.69 -1.48
C PHE A 118 7.86 -3.32 -1.57
N LEU A 119 8.93 -3.28 -2.36
CA LEU A 119 9.67 -2.04 -2.61
C LEU A 119 9.40 -1.58 -4.03
N PHE A 120 9.38 -0.27 -4.23
CA PHE A 120 9.21 0.29 -5.55
C PHE A 120 10.11 1.51 -5.74
N ARG A 121 10.30 1.92 -6.99
CA ARG A 121 10.98 3.15 -7.36
C ARG A 121 10.02 3.95 -8.21
N ASP A 122 9.73 5.19 -7.80
CA ASP A 122 8.81 6.12 -8.44
C ASP A 122 7.35 5.66 -8.36
N PHE A 123 7.04 4.45 -8.81
CA PHE A 123 5.68 3.89 -8.69
C PHE A 123 5.77 2.36 -8.64
N PRO A 124 4.72 1.70 -8.10
CA PRO A 124 4.72 0.24 -8.01
C PRO A 124 4.70 -0.41 -9.39
N GLY A 125 5.40 -1.54 -9.51
CA GLY A 125 5.35 -2.32 -10.74
C GLY A 125 4.12 -3.23 -10.74
N VAL A 126 3.40 -3.26 -11.86
CA VAL A 126 2.17 -4.05 -11.98
C VAL A 126 2.45 -5.54 -11.76
N ASP A 127 3.52 -6.06 -12.35
CA ASP A 127 3.86 -7.47 -12.20
C ASP A 127 4.15 -7.83 -10.75
N LYS A 128 4.88 -6.98 -10.05
CA LYS A 128 5.24 -7.23 -8.66
C LYS A 128 4.00 -7.23 -7.77
N VAL A 129 3.11 -6.27 -7.96
CA VAL A 129 1.86 -6.18 -7.19
C VAL A 129 0.95 -7.37 -7.50
N SER A 130 0.82 -7.72 -8.77
CA SER A 130 -0.01 -8.85 -9.20
C SER A 130 0.47 -10.16 -8.58
N LYS A 131 1.78 -10.40 -8.59
CA LYS A 131 2.34 -11.60 -7.98
C LYS A 131 2.11 -11.64 -6.47
N LEU A 132 2.24 -10.49 -5.81
CA LEU A 132 1.97 -10.40 -4.38
C LEU A 132 0.52 -10.73 -4.08
N LEU A 133 -0.42 -10.15 -4.82
CA LEU A 133 -1.84 -10.42 -4.65
C LEU A 133 -2.16 -11.90 -4.87
N ASP A 134 -1.60 -12.49 -5.91
CA ASP A 134 -1.84 -13.90 -6.22
C ASP A 134 -1.29 -14.81 -5.11
N SER A 135 -0.21 -14.41 -4.46
CA SER A 135 0.36 -15.20 -3.37
C SER A 135 -0.51 -15.18 -2.11
N LEU A 136 -1.37 -14.18 -1.96
CA LEU A 136 -2.21 -14.00 -0.79
C LEU A 136 -3.65 -14.47 -1.00
N ALA A 137 -4.03 -14.68 -2.24
CA ALA A 137 -5.40 -15.08 -2.58
C ALA A 137 -5.66 -16.56 -2.29
#